data_0df912f665f152df54aa4aca0cbeebf6
#
_entry.id   0df912f665f152df54aa4aca0cbeebf6
#
_cell.length_a   1.000
_cell.length_b   1.000
_cell.length_c   1.000
_cell.angle_alpha   90.00
_cell.angle_beta   90.00
_cell.angle_gamma   90.00
#
_symmetry.space_group_name_H-M   'P 1'
#
loop_
_entity.id
_entity.type
_entity.pdbx_description
1 polymer ?
#
loop_
_entity_poly.entity_id
_entity_poly.type
_entity_poly.pdbx_seq_one_letter_code
_entity_poly.pdbx_strand_id
1 'polypeptide(L)'
;MSKKHYICTHTWNDSESRKLVIKQTKGMTDKMFFEALKSEKAETLQHWMGKDDFFFCHWYAESEDAIFENLEKAGFNSLMMTLPNEMPRFVSVYNITNEEMQDPVG
;
A
#
# COMPACT_ATOMS: atom_id res chain seq x y z
N MET A 1 16.86 2.71 9.91
CA MET A 1 17.15 2.12 8.59
C MET A 1 16.47 2.93 7.50
N SER A 2 17.05 2.92 6.31
CA SER A 2 16.45 3.63 5.19
C SER A 2 15.19 2.90 4.70
N LYS A 3 14.22 3.67 4.27
CA LYS A 3 12.98 3.13 3.74
C LYS A 3 13.05 3.03 2.23
N LYS A 4 12.26 2.13 1.68
CA LYS A 4 12.15 1.89 0.24
C LYS A 4 10.70 1.98 -0.18
N HIS A 5 10.47 2.17 -1.46
CA HIS A 5 9.13 2.23 -2.02
C HIS A 5 8.69 0.85 -2.49
N TYR A 6 7.46 0.48 -2.15
CA TYR A 6 6.86 -0.78 -2.55
C TYR A 6 5.50 -0.50 -3.16
N ILE A 7 5.19 -1.19 -4.25
CA ILE A 7 3.81 -1.28 -4.71
C ILE A 7 3.27 -2.61 -4.25
N CYS A 8 2.22 -2.58 -3.47
CA CYS A 8 1.58 -3.78 -2.96
C CYS A 8 0.30 -4.04 -3.75
N THR A 9 0.18 -5.25 -4.27
CA THR A 9 -1.07 -5.73 -4.83
C THR A 9 -1.79 -6.48 -3.72
N HIS A 10 -3.03 -6.09 -3.46
CA HIS A 10 -3.87 -6.73 -2.46
C HIS A 10 -5.05 -7.41 -3.14
N THR A 11 -5.31 -8.65 -2.76
CA THR A 11 -6.46 -9.40 -3.27
C THR A 11 -7.29 -9.88 -2.09
N TRP A 12 -8.60 -9.63 -2.12
CA TRP A 12 -9.48 -10.09 -1.06
C TRP A 12 -9.52 -11.63 -1.04
N ASN A 13 -9.49 -12.20 0.17
CA ASN A 13 -9.55 -13.65 0.32
C ASN A 13 -10.87 -14.22 -0.21
N ASP A 14 -11.95 -13.48 -0.02
CA ASP A 14 -13.27 -13.85 -0.51
C ASP A 14 -14.19 -12.62 -0.49
N SER A 15 -15.40 -12.77 -0.99
CA SER A 15 -16.37 -11.66 -1.05
C SER A 15 -16.80 -11.19 0.34
N GLU A 16 -16.82 -12.09 1.30
CA GLU A 16 -17.20 -11.75 2.68
C GLU A 16 -16.15 -10.87 3.34
N SER A 17 -14.87 -11.17 3.10
CA SER A 17 -13.76 -10.33 3.59
C SER A 17 -13.83 -8.92 3.03
N ARG A 18 -14.11 -8.80 1.74
CA ARG A 18 -14.28 -7.50 1.07
C ARG A 18 -15.43 -6.71 1.68
N LYS A 19 -16.58 -7.35 1.85
CA LYS A 19 -17.76 -6.73 2.46
C LYS A 19 -17.49 -6.26 3.87
N LEU A 20 -16.76 -7.06 4.65
CA LEU A 20 -16.44 -6.73 6.03
C LEU A 20 -15.57 -5.46 6.10
N VAL A 21 -14.56 -5.37 5.26
CA VAL A 21 -13.68 -4.18 5.24
C VAL A 21 -14.44 -2.95 4.78
N ILE A 22 -15.27 -3.08 3.74
CA ILE A 22 -16.11 -1.97 3.27
C ILE A 22 -17.01 -1.47 4.40
N LYS A 23 -17.59 -2.37 5.15
CA LYS A 23 -18.44 -2.02 6.30
C LYS A 23 -17.65 -1.33 7.39
N GLN A 24 -16.46 -1.85 7.72
CA GLN A 24 -15.61 -1.30 8.78
C GLN A 24 -15.05 0.08 8.43
N THR A 25 -14.82 0.34 7.15
CA THR A 25 -14.25 1.61 6.71
C THR A 25 -15.30 2.63 6.33
N LYS A 26 -16.57 2.29 6.43
CA LYS A 26 -17.65 3.23 6.13
C LYS A 26 -17.57 4.43 7.07
N GLY A 27 -17.52 5.63 6.49
CA GLY A 27 -17.40 6.87 7.26
C GLY A 27 -15.95 7.26 7.58
N MET A 28 -14.98 6.39 7.23
CA MET A 28 -13.57 6.71 7.42
C MET A 28 -13.13 7.71 6.35
N THR A 29 -12.44 8.78 6.76
CA THR A 29 -11.85 9.72 5.82
C THR A 29 -10.53 9.18 5.30
N ASP A 30 -10.03 9.76 4.20
CA ASP A 30 -8.71 9.40 3.70
C ASP A 30 -7.61 9.67 4.72
N LYS A 31 -7.71 10.77 5.46
CA LYS A 31 -6.76 11.08 6.53
C LYS A 31 -6.75 9.99 7.59
N MET A 32 -7.91 9.56 8.03
CA MET A 32 -8.04 8.48 9.02
C MET A 32 -7.44 7.17 8.50
N PHE A 33 -7.68 6.86 7.22
CA PHE A 33 -7.15 5.67 6.57
C PHE A 33 -5.61 5.67 6.59
N PHE A 34 -5.00 6.76 6.13
CA PHE A 34 -3.53 6.84 6.09
C PHE A 34 -2.91 6.84 7.48
N GLU A 35 -3.52 7.48 8.44
CA GLU A 35 -3.03 7.48 9.82
C GLU A 35 -3.11 6.10 10.46
N ALA A 36 -4.16 5.33 10.17
CA ALA A 36 -4.34 3.99 10.71
C ALA A 36 -3.27 3.02 10.22
N LEU A 37 -2.69 3.28 9.04
CA LEU A 37 -1.69 2.42 8.41
C LEU A 37 -0.28 2.98 8.54
N LYS A 38 -0.06 3.92 9.45
CA LYS A 38 1.25 4.55 9.63
C LYS A 38 1.94 4.05 10.89
N SER A 39 3.24 3.75 10.78
CA SER A 39 4.12 3.48 11.91
C SER A 39 5.49 4.10 11.61
N GLU A 40 6.43 4.01 12.56
CA GLU A 40 7.79 4.46 12.34
C GLU A 40 8.46 3.76 11.17
N LYS A 41 8.13 2.48 10.97
CA LYS A 41 8.80 1.61 9.99
C LYS A 41 8.13 1.56 8.63
N ALA A 42 6.88 1.97 8.54
CA ALA A 42 6.13 1.86 7.29
C ALA A 42 4.94 2.80 7.26
N GLU A 43 4.63 3.33 6.08
CA GLU A 43 3.42 4.13 5.87
C GLU A 43 2.93 3.97 4.44
N THR A 44 1.62 4.07 4.27
CA THR A 44 0.99 4.09 2.96
C THR A 44 1.01 5.53 2.44
N LEU A 45 1.49 5.71 1.22
CA LEU A 45 1.55 7.03 0.59
C LEU A 45 0.40 7.27 -0.38
N GLN A 46 -0.04 6.21 -1.06
CA GLN A 46 -1.11 6.28 -2.04
C GLN A 46 -1.89 4.98 -2.04
N HIS A 47 -3.14 5.07 -2.45
CA HIS A 47 -4.04 3.93 -2.48
C HIS A 47 -4.98 4.05 -3.68
N TRP A 48 -5.16 2.95 -4.41
CA TRP A 48 -6.11 2.86 -5.52
C TRP A 48 -7.07 1.73 -5.25
N MET A 49 -8.37 2.04 -5.25
CA MET A 49 -9.42 1.04 -5.11
C MET A 49 -10.07 0.87 -6.47
N GLY A 50 -9.98 -0.33 -7.02
CA GLY A 50 -10.66 -0.66 -8.26
C GLY A 50 -12.05 -1.24 -8.02
N LYS A 51 -12.69 -1.67 -9.09
CA LYS A 51 -14.00 -2.31 -9.02
C LYS A 51 -13.92 -3.84 -9.00
N ASP A 52 -12.72 -4.39 -9.17
CA ASP A 52 -12.49 -5.83 -9.13
C ASP A 52 -12.03 -6.27 -7.73
N ASP A 53 -11.62 -7.51 -7.60
CA ASP A 53 -11.27 -8.10 -6.31
C ASP A 53 -9.87 -7.76 -5.82
N PHE A 54 -9.21 -6.84 -6.48
CA PHE A 54 -7.87 -6.41 -6.07
C PHE A 54 -7.78 -4.89 -6.02
N PHE A 55 -6.76 -4.41 -5.30
CA PHE A 55 -6.46 -2.99 -5.23
C PHE A 55 -4.96 -2.82 -5.01
N PHE A 56 -4.47 -1.58 -5.14
CA PHE A 56 -3.05 -1.27 -4.99
C PHE A 56 -2.82 -0.27 -3.88
N CYS A 57 -1.68 -0.42 -3.19
CA CYS A 57 -1.18 0.58 -2.26
C CYS A 57 0.28 0.85 -2.58
N HIS A 58 0.67 2.10 -2.44
CA HIS A 58 2.08 2.50 -2.51
C HIS A 58 2.57 2.71 -1.08
N TRP A 59 3.52 1.89 -0.66
CA TRP A 59 4.09 1.93 0.68
C TRP A 59 5.52 2.47 0.67
N TYR A 60 5.85 3.19 1.73
CA TYR A 60 7.22 3.62 2.02
C TYR A 60 7.61 2.94 3.33
N ALA A 61 8.52 1.98 3.28
CA ALA A 61 8.76 1.07 4.39
C ALA A 61 10.21 0.62 4.48
N GLU A 62 10.64 0.26 5.68
CA GLU A 62 11.99 -0.27 5.89
C GLU A 62 12.15 -1.66 5.28
N SER A 63 11.07 -2.44 5.20
CA SER A 63 11.09 -3.82 4.68
C SER A 63 9.66 -4.28 4.37
N GLU A 64 9.56 -5.43 3.69
CA GLU A 64 8.27 -6.07 3.49
C GLU A 64 7.64 -6.46 4.82
N ASP A 65 8.44 -6.95 5.77
CA ASP A 65 7.95 -7.32 7.10
C ASP A 65 7.29 -6.15 7.82
N ALA A 66 7.84 -4.95 7.67
CA ALA A 66 7.26 -3.76 8.29
C ALA A 66 5.86 -3.47 7.74
N ILE A 67 5.64 -3.72 6.44
CA ILE A 67 4.32 -3.58 5.82
C ILE A 67 3.35 -4.59 6.42
N PHE A 68 3.76 -5.86 6.51
CA PHE A 68 2.92 -6.92 7.07
C PHE A 68 2.60 -6.66 8.54
N GLU A 69 3.53 -6.13 9.31
CA GLU A 69 3.28 -5.77 10.71
C GLU A 69 2.17 -4.73 10.83
N ASN A 70 2.19 -3.70 9.96
CA ASN A 70 1.16 -2.67 9.97
C ASN A 70 -0.21 -3.24 9.58
N LEU A 71 -0.23 -4.09 8.56
CA LEU A 71 -1.48 -4.73 8.12
C LEU A 71 -2.03 -5.66 9.19
N GLU A 72 -1.16 -6.36 9.91
CA GLU A 72 -1.57 -7.23 11.01
C GLU A 72 -2.20 -6.42 12.14
N LYS A 73 -1.59 -5.31 12.53
CA LYS A 73 -2.13 -4.43 13.57
C LYS A 73 -3.48 -3.85 13.18
N ALA A 74 -3.67 -3.57 11.90
CA ALA A 74 -4.94 -3.04 11.39
C ALA A 74 -5.99 -4.13 11.20
N GLY A 75 -5.61 -5.41 11.34
CA GLY A 75 -6.53 -6.53 11.18
C GLY A 75 -6.81 -6.94 9.75
N PHE A 76 -5.97 -6.54 8.81
CA PHE A 76 -6.20 -6.81 7.39
C PHE A 76 -5.57 -8.11 6.87
N ASN A 77 -4.51 -8.61 7.54
CA ASN A 77 -3.81 -9.80 7.04
C ASN A 77 -4.68 -11.04 6.91
N SER A 78 -5.69 -11.18 7.76
CA SER A 78 -6.61 -12.33 7.68
C SER A 78 -7.69 -12.17 6.60
N LEU A 79 -7.80 -10.98 6.01
CA LEU A 79 -8.89 -10.66 5.08
C LEU A 79 -8.44 -10.56 3.63
N MET A 80 -7.13 -10.43 3.40
CA MET A 80 -6.60 -10.26 2.06
C MET A 80 -5.19 -10.82 1.94
N MET A 81 -4.81 -11.15 0.70
CA MET A 81 -3.44 -11.49 0.36
C MET A 81 -2.73 -10.23 -0.09
N THR A 82 -1.49 -10.07 0.32
CA THR A 82 -0.67 -8.90 -0.03
C THR A 82 0.61 -9.35 -0.69
N LEU A 83 0.90 -8.78 -1.86
CA LEU A 83 2.13 -9.05 -2.60
C LEU A 83 2.91 -7.76 -2.75
N PRO A 84 3.94 -7.53 -1.90
CA PRO A 84 4.78 -6.35 -2.02
C PRO A 84 5.82 -6.52 -3.13
N ASN A 85 6.07 -5.44 -3.88
CA ASN A 85 7.12 -5.41 -4.87
C ASN A 85 7.89 -4.12 -4.71
N GLU A 86 9.20 -4.21 -4.48
CA GLU A 86 10.04 -3.03 -4.37
C GLU A 86 10.12 -2.33 -5.73
N MET A 87 9.89 -1.02 -5.73
CA MET A 87 9.92 -0.18 -6.93
C MET A 87 10.98 0.89 -6.73
N PRO A 88 12.23 0.62 -7.15
CA PRO A 88 13.33 1.56 -6.87
C PRO A 88 13.25 2.85 -7.68
N ARG A 89 12.38 2.92 -8.67
CA ARG A 89 12.24 4.13 -9.46
C ARG A 89 10.78 4.51 -9.66
N PHE A 90 10.50 5.79 -9.44
CA PHE A 90 9.16 6.35 -9.62
C PHE A 90 9.28 7.69 -10.33
N VAL A 91 8.48 7.88 -11.36
CA VAL A 91 8.34 9.17 -12.04
C VAL A 91 6.87 9.48 -12.23
N SER A 92 6.51 10.76 -12.19
CA SER A 92 5.12 11.17 -12.29
C SER A 92 5.00 12.46 -13.09
N VAL A 93 3.98 12.55 -13.91
CA VAL A 93 3.67 13.77 -14.63
C VAL A 93 3.32 14.91 -13.66
N TYR A 94 2.92 14.59 -12.44
CA TYR A 94 2.61 15.59 -11.41
C TYR A 94 3.88 16.22 -10.82
N ASN A 95 5.04 15.64 -11.09
CA ASN A 95 6.32 16.15 -10.61
C ASN A 95 7.40 15.88 -11.66
N ILE A 96 7.37 16.65 -12.74
CA ILE A 96 8.31 16.51 -13.86
C ILE A 96 9.61 17.22 -13.51
N THR A 97 10.75 16.49 -13.59
CA THR A 97 12.07 17.00 -13.23
C THR A 97 12.96 17.26 -14.43
N ASN A 98 12.61 16.76 -15.61
CA ASN A 98 13.45 16.78 -16.81
C ASN A 98 14.71 15.92 -16.71
N GLU A 99 14.80 15.07 -15.71
CA GLU A 99 15.91 14.13 -15.60
C GLU A 99 15.76 12.99 -16.58
N GLU A 100 16.88 12.41 -16.99
CA GLU A 100 16.84 11.26 -17.88
C GLU A 100 16.17 10.05 -17.23
N MET A 101 15.42 9.29 -18.01
CA MET A 101 14.89 8.01 -17.56
C MET A 101 16.04 7.03 -17.39
N GLN A 102 16.08 6.35 -16.25
CA GLN A 102 17.14 5.41 -15.92
C GLN A 102 16.56 4.06 -15.54
N ASP A 103 17.27 2.99 -15.93
CA ASP A 103 16.93 1.66 -15.49
C ASP A 103 17.42 1.46 -14.05
N PRO A 104 16.54 1.13 -13.10
CA PRO A 104 16.95 1.02 -11.69
C PRO A 104 17.88 -0.17 -11.41
N VAL A 105 17.97 -1.14 -12.31
CA VAL A 105 18.84 -2.31 -12.12
C VAL A 105 20.01 -2.37 -13.08
N GLY A 106 20.09 -1.44 -13.97
CA GLY A 106 21.18 -1.39 -14.96
C GLY A 106 21.66 -0.01 -15.22
#